data_1bd3efb87500de44cde2b3f5aca24ad3
#
_entry.id   1bd3efb87500de44cde2b3f5aca24ad3
#
_cell.length_a   1.000
_cell.length_b   1.000
_cell.length_c   1.000
_cell.angle_alpha   90.00
_cell.angle_beta   90.00
_cell.angle_gamma   90.00
#
_symmetry.space_group_name_H-M   'P 1'
#
loop_
_entity.id
_entity.type
_entity.pdbx_description
1 polymer ?
#
loop_
_entity_poly.entity_id
_entity_poly.type
_entity_poly.pdbx_seq_one_letter_code
_entity_poly.pdbx_strand_id
1 'polypeptide(L)'
;MKFSTTTLMMILCGQNVARAFAFSSGSRSVAARSGARVLSSAATEEAAEATTAAPLQEIPDMEEIVSLCKRRGIIFPSSEIYNGYAGFFDYGPLGAELKKNLKDVWWNHFVTQREDVVGLDSSIIHNPTTWKSSGHLDGFSDPMVDCKETKLRYRADQLFFSPVILQGDEDKNIIGYVCVQEGNDDEMVKAAKTMSKKLLKEKDLKGNRIEAFSFKELVEATEEEFAQIPSPASGKPTLTQPRDFNLMFETRVGAAVDSENIAYLRPETAQGIFINFKNVLNSSRQKIPFGIAQMGKAFRNEITPRNFIFRSREFEQMEVEYFIPPGDDVWPEYHQKWIDSSKDFLVDKIGLREDLMGWDVHEGDGLAHYARACTDVTFTFPFGTQELMGIAARGNYDLTQHTEGSGKNLGEYYDEETKERYIPHCIEPSLGVDRLMLAVICSAYAEDEVGGEKRNFLKFNPRIAPIKAVVLPLLKNKPALVEVARDLFEKLQARGYNVMYDAAGAVGRRYRRADEVGIPFAITVDFETIEDDAGVTIRDRDSTEQIRLPIDDVIPYLSKKIDGY
;
A
#
# COMPACT_ATOMS: atom_id res chain seq x y z
N MET A 1 -14.20 1.40 -48.74
CA MET A 1 -14.97 0.76 -47.69
C MET A 1 -14.51 1.38 -46.39
N LYS A 2 -15.42 2.03 -45.70
CA LYS A 2 -15.13 2.77 -44.46
C LYS A 2 -14.98 1.80 -43.31
N PHE A 3 -13.85 1.78 -42.64
CA PHE A 3 -13.69 1.14 -41.33
C PHE A 3 -13.84 2.22 -40.26
N SER A 4 -14.77 1.98 -39.37
CA SER A 4 -15.05 2.74 -38.17
C SER A 4 -13.94 2.49 -37.16
N THR A 5 -13.30 3.56 -36.70
CA THR A 5 -12.39 3.60 -35.56
C THR A 5 -13.23 3.45 -34.28
N THR A 6 -13.17 2.29 -33.65
CA THR A 6 -13.63 2.10 -32.28
C THR A 6 -12.37 2.24 -31.41
N THR A 7 -12.30 3.31 -30.65
CA THR A 7 -11.25 3.61 -29.69
C THR A 7 -11.31 2.59 -28.56
N LEU A 8 -10.27 1.79 -28.44
CA LEU A 8 -10.05 0.85 -27.36
C LEU A 8 -9.46 1.62 -26.18
N MET A 9 -10.24 1.85 -25.16
CA MET A 9 -9.80 2.51 -23.92
C MET A 9 -9.45 1.43 -22.91
N MET A 10 -8.23 1.46 -22.42
CA MET A 10 -7.62 0.37 -21.65
C MET A 10 -7.37 0.72 -20.20
N ILE A 11 -7.63 -0.27 -19.44
CA ILE A 11 -7.14 -0.73 -18.14
C ILE A 11 -6.16 0.22 -17.43
N LEU A 12 -6.68 1.01 -16.51
CA LEU A 12 -5.96 1.58 -15.40
C LEU A 12 -6.85 1.48 -14.17
N CYS A 13 -6.71 0.39 -13.42
CA CYS A 13 -7.13 0.38 -12.03
C CYS A 13 -6.15 1.27 -11.26
N GLY A 14 -6.62 2.40 -10.81
CA GLY A 14 -5.87 3.31 -9.96
C GLY A 14 -5.33 4.55 -10.64
N GLN A 15 -6.20 5.49 -10.93
CA GLN A 15 -5.91 6.93 -10.86
C GLN A 15 -7.15 7.73 -11.32
N ASN A 16 -7.94 8.13 -10.38
CA ASN A 16 -8.68 9.38 -10.52
C ASN A 16 -8.72 10.05 -9.16
N VAL A 17 -8.10 11.19 -9.08
CA VAL A 17 -8.21 12.09 -7.92
C VAL A 17 -9.59 12.72 -8.01
N ALA A 18 -10.51 12.28 -7.15
CA ALA A 18 -11.82 12.90 -7.04
C ALA A 18 -11.67 14.33 -6.51
N ARG A 19 -12.09 15.30 -7.30
CA ARG A 19 -12.30 16.68 -6.86
C ARG A 19 -13.51 16.75 -5.95
N ALA A 20 -13.30 16.95 -4.65
CA ALA A 20 -14.34 17.43 -3.76
C ALA A 20 -14.34 18.94 -3.76
N PHE A 21 -15.28 19.55 -4.49
CA PHE A 21 -15.61 20.97 -4.33
C PHE A 21 -16.65 21.12 -3.22
N ALA A 22 -16.25 21.70 -2.10
CA ALA A 22 -17.18 22.21 -1.10
C ALA A 22 -17.71 23.57 -1.53
N PHE A 23 -18.98 23.66 -1.91
CA PHE A 23 -19.71 24.92 -1.94
C PHE A 23 -20.66 25.00 -0.75
N SER A 24 -20.39 25.94 0.16
CA SER A 24 -21.32 26.38 1.16
C SER A 24 -22.32 27.35 0.54
N SER A 25 -23.60 27.11 0.68
CA SER A 25 -24.59 28.16 0.63
C SER A 25 -25.72 27.84 1.61
N GLY A 26 -25.89 28.73 2.58
CA GLY A 26 -26.96 28.64 3.56
C GLY A 26 -28.28 29.12 3.00
N SER A 27 -29.37 28.62 3.54
CA SER A 27 -30.58 29.40 3.84
C SER A 27 -31.56 28.62 4.71
N ARG A 28 -31.88 29.23 5.80
CA ARG A 28 -33.05 29.38 6.68
C ARG A 28 -34.27 28.47 6.50
N SER A 29 -34.56 27.82 7.60
CA SER A 29 -35.78 27.68 8.40
C SER A 29 -37.15 27.59 7.75
N VAL A 30 -37.94 26.59 8.10
CA VAL A 30 -39.32 26.72 8.61
C VAL A 30 -39.63 25.58 9.58
N ALA A 31 -40.20 25.95 10.73
CA ALA A 31 -40.61 25.08 11.81
C ALA A 31 -41.99 24.48 11.54
N ALA A 32 -42.20 23.23 11.99
CA ALA A 32 -43.53 22.72 12.29
C ALA A 32 -43.47 21.88 13.58
N ARG A 33 -44.28 22.31 14.53
CA ARG A 33 -44.50 21.68 15.83
C ARG A 33 -45.44 20.48 15.69
N SER A 34 -45.16 19.38 16.38
CA SER A 34 -46.21 18.61 17.04
C SER A 34 -45.60 17.83 18.21
N GLY A 35 -46.27 17.95 19.37
CA GLY A 35 -45.78 17.47 20.63
C GLY A 35 -46.13 16.00 20.90
N ALA A 36 -45.35 15.38 21.75
CA ALA A 36 -45.75 14.24 22.58
C ALA A 36 -44.93 14.18 23.87
N ARG A 37 -45.57 13.81 24.88
CA ARG A 37 -45.38 13.86 26.32
C ARG A 37 -44.07 13.32 26.88
N VAL A 38 -43.59 14.04 27.88
CA VAL A 38 -42.62 13.70 28.90
C VAL A 38 -43.10 12.50 29.74
N LEU A 39 -42.20 11.53 29.93
CA LEU A 39 -42.18 10.66 31.11
C LEU A 39 -40.76 10.71 31.68
N SER A 40 -40.67 11.27 32.89
CA SER A 40 -39.49 11.33 33.70
C SER A 40 -39.22 9.95 34.33
N SER A 41 -37.99 9.49 34.23
CA SER A 41 -37.40 8.58 35.20
C SER A 41 -35.95 9.04 35.47
N ALA A 42 -35.73 9.39 36.73
CA ALA A 42 -34.43 9.69 37.27
C ALA A 42 -33.52 8.45 37.16
N ALA A 43 -32.41 8.60 36.49
CA ALA A 43 -31.27 7.70 36.57
C ALA A 43 -30.02 8.55 36.79
N THR A 44 -29.33 8.22 37.83
CA THR A 44 -28.09 8.71 38.38
C THR A 44 -27.05 9.07 37.28
N GLU A 45 -26.56 10.32 37.34
CA GLU A 45 -25.35 10.78 36.70
C GLU A 45 -24.15 10.06 37.35
N GLU A 46 -23.66 9.00 36.73
CA GLU A 46 -22.27 8.61 36.84
C GLU A 46 -21.48 9.45 35.82
N ALA A 47 -20.64 10.32 36.36
CA ALA A 47 -19.70 11.10 35.58
C ALA A 47 -18.75 10.14 34.85
N ALA A 48 -18.96 9.94 33.54
CA ALA A 48 -17.96 9.39 32.65
C ALA A 48 -16.86 10.45 32.55
N GLU A 49 -15.74 10.22 33.21
CA GLU A 49 -14.48 10.92 32.91
C GLU A 49 -14.18 10.76 31.41
N ALA A 50 -14.38 11.83 30.67
CA ALA A 50 -13.91 11.93 29.30
C ALA A 50 -12.37 11.82 29.34
N THR A 51 -11.87 10.63 29.04
CA THR A 51 -10.46 10.44 28.72
C THR A 51 -10.19 11.32 27.49
N THR A 52 -9.56 12.46 27.70
CA THR A 52 -9.06 13.30 26.60
C THR A 52 -8.07 12.44 25.81
N ALA A 53 -8.50 11.96 24.65
CA ALA A 53 -7.62 11.27 23.73
C ALA A 53 -6.39 12.17 23.49
N ALA A 54 -5.20 11.62 23.65
CA ALA A 54 -3.97 12.33 23.30
C ALA A 54 -4.08 12.85 21.86
N PRO A 55 -3.54 14.03 21.54
CA PRO A 55 -3.56 14.55 20.19
C PRO A 55 -2.97 13.51 19.22
N LEU A 56 -3.67 13.24 18.11
CA LEU A 56 -3.24 12.31 17.09
C LEU A 56 -1.87 12.76 16.59
N GLN A 57 -0.92 11.85 16.62
CA GLN A 57 0.45 12.14 16.23
C GLN A 57 0.52 12.37 14.71
N GLU A 58 1.16 13.46 14.28
CA GLU A 58 1.42 13.73 12.87
C GLU A 58 2.33 12.65 12.26
N ILE A 59 2.10 12.32 10.99
CA ILE A 59 2.97 11.41 10.25
C ILE A 59 4.25 12.20 9.92
N PRO A 60 5.47 11.62 10.14
CA PRO A 60 6.72 12.27 9.77
C PRO A 60 6.82 12.44 8.25
N ASP A 61 7.65 13.37 7.79
CA ASP A 61 7.89 13.52 6.35
C ASP A 61 8.60 12.29 5.72
N MET A 62 8.57 12.21 4.39
CA MET A 62 9.18 11.09 3.67
C MET A 62 10.70 11.01 3.84
N GLU A 63 11.39 12.14 4.03
CA GLU A 63 12.84 12.16 4.21
C GLU A 63 13.22 11.52 5.55
N GLU A 64 12.44 11.77 6.59
CA GLU A 64 12.61 11.15 7.90
C GLU A 64 12.35 9.63 7.86
N ILE A 65 11.27 9.19 7.21
CA ILE A 65 10.95 7.76 6.99
C ILE A 65 12.09 7.06 6.24
N VAL A 66 12.55 7.62 5.12
CA VAL A 66 13.63 7.05 4.32
C VAL A 66 14.94 6.99 5.11
N SER A 67 15.26 8.07 5.84
CA SER A 67 16.45 8.14 6.71
C SER A 67 16.40 7.07 7.81
N LEU A 68 15.24 6.89 8.47
CA LEU A 68 15.03 5.86 9.48
C LEU A 68 15.22 4.46 8.88
N CYS A 69 14.60 4.18 7.73
CA CYS A 69 14.72 2.89 7.04
C CYS A 69 16.18 2.52 6.73
N LYS A 70 16.94 3.47 6.19
CA LYS A 70 18.38 3.27 5.89
C LYS A 70 19.20 3.05 7.15
N ARG A 71 19.07 3.91 8.16
CA ARG A 71 19.85 3.83 9.41
C ARG A 71 19.59 2.53 10.19
N ARG A 72 18.35 2.00 10.13
CA ARG A 72 17.94 0.83 10.89
C ARG A 72 18.00 -0.48 10.08
N GLY A 73 18.45 -0.44 8.85
CA GLY A 73 18.57 -1.63 8.02
C GLY A 73 17.21 -2.24 7.67
N ILE A 74 16.22 -1.40 7.37
CA ILE A 74 14.90 -1.84 6.95
C ILE A 74 14.87 -1.92 5.43
N ILE A 75 15.18 -0.83 4.72
CA ILE A 75 15.14 -0.76 3.25
C ILE A 75 16.34 0.01 2.73
N PHE A 76 16.94 -0.49 1.65
CA PHE A 76 18.04 0.12 0.92
C PHE A 76 17.71 0.28 -0.56
N PRO A 77 18.25 1.27 -1.28
CA PRO A 77 18.25 1.25 -2.74
C PRO A 77 19.01 0.03 -3.24
N SER A 78 18.47 -0.66 -4.25
CA SER A 78 19.14 -1.84 -4.79
C SER A 78 20.39 -1.46 -5.57
N SER A 79 21.45 -2.25 -5.41
CA SER A 79 22.73 -2.09 -6.12
C SER A 79 23.36 -0.69 -5.94
N GLU A 80 23.17 -0.05 -4.79
CA GLU A 80 23.60 1.34 -4.51
C GLU A 80 25.08 1.57 -4.81
N ILE A 81 25.94 0.58 -4.55
CA ILE A 81 27.40 0.65 -4.83
C ILE A 81 27.75 0.80 -6.32
N TYR A 82 26.80 0.47 -7.20
CA TYR A 82 26.93 0.58 -8.66
C TYR A 82 26.01 1.64 -9.27
N ASN A 83 25.50 2.58 -8.47
CA ASN A 83 24.49 3.56 -8.87
C ASN A 83 23.22 2.90 -9.45
N GLY A 84 22.69 1.88 -8.78
CA GLY A 84 21.59 1.04 -9.24
C GLY A 84 20.42 1.76 -9.92
N TYR A 85 19.47 1.02 -10.42
CA TYR A 85 18.33 1.61 -11.12
C TYR A 85 17.30 2.15 -10.13
N ALA A 86 16.68 3.28 -10.46
CA ALA A 86 15.55 3.82 -9.69
C ALA A 86 14.37 2.84 -9.67
N GLY A 87 13.66 2.77 -8.54
CA GLY A 87 12.49 1.91 -8.37
C GLY A 87 12.80 0.44 -8.10
N PHE A 88 14.02 0.12 -7.67
CA PHE A 88 14.39 -1.19 -7.13
C PHE A 88 14.95 -1.03 -5.71
N PHE A 89 14.49 -1.89 -4.81
CA PHE A 89 14.84 -1.82 -3.39
C PHE A 89 15.23 -3.19 -2.84
N ASP A 90 16.18 -3.18 -1.92
CA ASP A 90 16.60 -4.34 -1.14
C ASP A 90 16.08 -4.19 0.30
N TYR A 91 15.59 -5.27 0.88
CA TYR A 91 15.12 -5.29 2.26
C TYR A 91 16.23 -5.82 3.16
N GLY A 92 16.67 -4.98 4.10
CA GLY A 92 17.69 -5.37 5.08
C GLY A 92 17.12 -6.31 6.16
N PRO A 93 17.93 -6.67 7.19
CA PRO A 93 17.52 -7.68 8.16
C PRO A 93 16.19 -7.41 8.86
N LEU A 94 15.92 -6.17 9.28
CA LEU A 94 14.63 -5.82 9.89
C LEU A 94 13.50 -5.74 8.86
N GLY A 95 13.80 -5.27 7.66
CA GLY A 95 12.83 -5.17 6.58
C GLY A 95 12.38 -6.54 6.07
N ALA A 96 13.32 -7.48 5.91
CA ALA A 96 13.01 -8.84 5.49
C ALA A 96 12.08 -9.56 6.49
N GLU A 97 12.36 -9.43 7.79
CA GLU A 97 11.51 -10.00 8.83
C GLU A 97 10.13 -9.32 8.90
N LEU A 98 10.06 -7.97 8.81
CA LEU A 98 8.78 -7.26 8.77
C LEU A 98 7.95 -7.71 7.57
N LYS A 99 8.55 -7.73 6.39
CA LYS A 99 7.89 -8.16 5.14
C LYS A 99 7.39 -9.60 5.22
N LYS A 100 8.21 -10.51 5.80
CA LYS A 100 7.81 -11.89 6.05
C LYS A 100 6.62 -11.97 6.99
N ASN A 101 6.66 -11.27 8.13
CA ASN A 101 5.58 -11.29 9.11
C ASN A 101 4.26 -10.75 8.53
N LEU A 102 4.30 -9.69 7.73
CA LEU A 102 3.12 -9.17 7.04
C LEU A 102 2.48 -10.21 6.12
N LYS A 103 3.30 -10.91 5.33
CA LYS A 103 2.84 -12.00 4.44
C LYS A 103 2.29 -13.20 5.23
N ASP A 104 2.93 -13.56 6.32
CA ASP A 104 2.48 -14.68 7.17
C ASP A 104 1.12 -14.37 7.82
N VAL A 105 0.92 -13.13 8.30
CA VAL A 105 -0.37 -12.69 8.87
C VAL A 105 -1.45 -12.67 7.80
N TRP A 106 -1.16 -12.16 6.60
CA TRP A 106 -2.09 -12.16 5.47
C TRP A 106 -2.51 -13.58 5.07
N TRP A 107 -1.51 -14.49 4.92
CA TRP A 107 -1.78 -15.88 4.56
C TRP A 107 -2.59 -16.61 5.62
N ASN A 108 -2.28 -16.34 6.87
CA ASN A 108 -3.04 -16.93 7.98
C ASN A 108 -4.51 -16.47 7.97
N HIS A 109 -4.74 -15.17 7.78
CA HIS A 109 -6.08 -14.57 7.80
C HIS A 109 -6.93 -14.98 6.59
N PHE A 110 -6.37 -14.88 5.36
CA PHE A 110 -7.13 -15.07 4.13
C PHE A 110 -7.08 -16.50 3.57
N VAL A 111 -6.17 -17.35 4.05
CA VAL A 111 -6.03 -18.72 3.54
C VAL A 111 -6.15 -19.76 4.66
N THR A 112 -5.24 -19.73 5.66
CA THR A 112 -5.14 -20.82 6.63
C THR A 112 -6.38 -20.92 7.54
N GLN A 113 -6.98 -19.78 7.92
CA GLN A 113 -8.17 -19.72 8.78
C GLN A 113 -9.49 -19.80 7.99
N ARG A 114 -9.45 -20.12 6.69
CA ARG A 114 -10.63 -20.24 5.83
C ARG A 114 -10.70 -21.64 5.20
N GLU A 115 -11.90 -22.17 5.11
CA GLU A 115 -12.19 -23.46 4.46
C GLU A 115 -12.42 -23.31 2.95
N ASP A 116 -12.74 -22.09 2.51
CA ASP A 116 -13.17 -21.74 1.17
C ASP A 116 -12.07 -21.04 0.36
N VAL A 117 -10.82 -20.99 0.83
CA VAL A 117 -9.68 -20.42 0.09
C VAL A 117 -8.49 -21.37 0.10
N VAL A 118 -7.90 -21.56 -1.06
CA VAL A 118 -6.70 -22.38 -1.25
C VAL A 118 -5.56 -21.57 -1.87
N GLY A 119 -4.32 -22.00 -1.63
CA GLY A 119 -3.14 -21.31 -2.13
C GLY A 119 -2.68 -21.79 -3.50
N LEU A 120 -2.08 -20.90 -4.27
CA LEU A 120 -1.37 -21.17 -5.52
C LEU A 120 -0.04 -20.41 -5.54
N ASP A 121 0.99 -21.00 -6.14
CA ASP A 121 2.24 -20.32 -6.49
C ASP A 121 2.54 -20.57 -7.97
N SER A 122 2.19 -19.59 -8.82
CA SER A 122 2.40 -19.66 -10.26
C SER A 122 3.74 -19.06 -10.67
N SER A 123 4.25 -19.45 -11.84
CA SER A 123 5.51 -18.95 -12.39
C SER A 123 5.49 -17.44 -12.61
N ILE A 124 6.66 -16.80 -12.48
CA ILE A 124 6.84 -15.38 -12.79
C ILE A 124 6.81 -15.14 -14.30
N ILE A 125 7.42 -16.05 -15.07
CA ILE A 125 7.48 -15.97 -16.53
C ILE A 125 6.37 -16.82 -17.10
N HIS A 126 5.44 -16.19 -17.81
CA HIS A 126 4.33 -16.85 -18.48
C HIS A 126 4.49 -16.84 -20.01
N ASN A 127 3.75 -17.71 -20.67
CA ASN A 127 3.63 -17.70 -22.12
C ASN A 127 3.05 -16.35 -22.58
N PRO A 128 3.59 -15.72 -23.64
CA PRO A 128 3.10 -14.44 -24.15
C PRO A 128 1.59 -14.44 -24.45
N THR A 129 1.02 -15.58 -24.84
CA THR A 129 -0.42 -15.70 -25.10
C THR A 129 -1.26 -15.41 -23.86
N THR A 130 -0.75 -15.69 -22.65
CA THR A 130 -1.44 -15.32 -21.40
C THR A 130 -1.70 -13.80 -21.36
N TRP A 131 -0.67 -13.02 -21.62
CA TRP A 131 -0.72 -11.56 -21.60
C TRP A 131 -1.45 -10.94 -22.78
N LYS A 132 -1.44 -11.63 -23.93
CA LYS A 132 -2.24 -11.25 -25.09
C LYS A 132 -3.73 -11.48 -24.82
N SER A 133 -4.11 -12.64 -24.30
CA SER A 133 -5.51 -12.97 -24.00
C SER A 133 -6.10 -12.05 -22.93
N SER A 134 -5.34 -11.72 -21.88
CA SER A 134 -5.77 -10.79 -20.85
C SER A 134 -5.72 -9.31 -21.27
N GLY A 135 -5.21 -8.99 -22.48
CA GLY A 135 -5.13 -7.62 -22.98
C GLY A 135 -3.89 -6.83 -22.55
N HIS A 136 -3.02 -7.38 -21.70
CA HIS A 136 -1.84 -6.65 -21.19
C HIS A 136 -0.82 -6.27 -22.27
N LEU A 137 -0.64 -7.08 -23.31
CA LEU A 137 0.30 -6.74 -24.37
C LEU A 137 -0.18 -5.59 -25.23
N ASP A 138 -1.50 -5.48 -25.45
CA ASP A 138 -2.07 -4.51 -26.37
C ASP A 138 -2.34 -3.16 -25.69
N GLY A 139 -2.38 -3.14 -24.33
CA GLY A 139 -2.83 -1.92 -23.72
C GLY A 139 -2.43 -1.66 -22.28
N PHE A 140 -1.59 -2.45 -21.70
CA PHE A 140 -0.98 -2.11 -20.43
C PHE A 140 0.13 -1.08 -20.65
N SER A 141 -0.29 0.15 -20.98
CA SER A 141 0.61 1.25 -21.36
C SER A 141 0.23 2.55 -20.66
N ASP A 142 1.25 3.35 -20.34
CA ASP A 142 1.10 4.71 -19.83
C ASP A 142 1.48 5.73 -20.91
N PRO A 143 0.80 6.87 -21.00
CA PRO A 143 1.18 7.94 -21.90
C PRO A 143 2.49 8.59 -21.42
N MET A 144 3.55 8.50 -22.23
CA MET A 144 4.88 9.01 -21.90
C MET A 144 5.26 10.23 -22.73
N VAL A 145 5.87 11.22 -22.08
CA VAL A 145 6.52 12.37 -22.72
C VAL A 145 8.00 12.43 -22.31
N ASP A 146 8.86 12.79 -23.24
CA ASP A 146 10.29 13.04 -22.99
C ASP A 146 10.57 14.55 -22.99
N CYS A 147 11.41 15.04 -22.08
CA CYS A 147 12.00 16.37 -22.20
C CYS A 147 13.21 16.31 -23.14
N LYS A 148 13.15 16.98 -24.29
CA LYS A 148 14.20 16.97 -25.31
C LYS A 148 15.54 17.53 -24.80
N GLU A 149 15.52 18.45 -23.84
CA GLU A 149 16.70 19.12 -23.30
C GLU A 149 17.35 18.29 -22.16
N THR A 150 16.57 17.86 -21.17
CA THR A 150 17.09 17.17 -19.98
C THR A 150 17.12 15.66 -20.11
N LYS A 151 16.46 15.10 -21.12
CA LYS A 151 16.25 13.65 -21.33
C LYS A 151 15.46 12.95 -20.22
N LEU A 152 14.85 13.71 -19.35
CA LEU A 152 13.95 13.16 -18.33
C LEU A 152 12.64 12.73 -18.99
N ARG A 153 12.06 11.67 -18.45
CA ARG A 153 10.80 11.08 -18.87
C ARG A 153 9.73 11.31 -17.82
N TYR A 154 8.52 11.51 -18.29
CA TYR A 154 7.37 11.73 -17.43
C TYR A 154 6.16 10.96 -17.97
N ARG A 155 5.27 10.57 -17.08
CA ARG A 155 3.91 10.17 -17.43
C ARG A 155 3.13 11.45 -17.75
N ALA A 156 2.47 11.48 -18.90
CA ALA A 156 1.73 12.67 -19.32
C ALA A 156 0.47 12.91 -18.47
N ASP A 157 -0.17 11.86 -18.01
CA ASP A 157 -1.32 11.88 -17.09
C ASP A 157 -0.96 12.29 -15.64
N GLN A 158 0.34 12.34 -15.32
CA GLN A 158 0.86 12.82 -14.02
C GLN A 158 1.55 14.17 -14.11
N LEU A 159 1.45 14.83 -15.24
CA LEU A 159 1.86 16.21 -15.41
C LEU A 159 0.62 17.12 -15.43
N PHE A 160 0.68 18.13 -14.59
CA PHE A 160 -0.38 19.12 -14.47
C PHE A 160 0.11 20.46 -14.98
N PHE A 161 -0.68 21.11 -15.83
CA PHE A 161 -0.38 22.45 -16.33
C PHE A 161 -1.45 23.45 -15.92
N SER A 162 -1.06 24.71 -15.84
CA SER A 162 -1.96 25.82 -15.60
C SER A 162 -1.55 27.01 -16.44
N PRO A 163 -2.51 27.75 -17.03
CA PRO A 163 -2.24 29.05 -17.59
C PRO A 163 -1.80 30.01 -16.49
N VAL A 164 -0.91 30.93 -16.83
CA VAL A 164 -0.49 32.03 -15.96
C VAL A 164 -1.15 33.32 -16.42
N ILE A 165 -2.01 33.88 -15.57
CA ILE A 165 -2.78 35.08 -15.82
C ILE A 165 -2.41 36.12 -14.75
N LEU A 166 -2.29 37.39 -15.13
CA LEU A 166 -2.02 38.45 -14.17
C LEU A 166 -3.26 38.79 -13.36
N GLN A 167 -3.08 39.02 -12.07
CA GLN A 167 -4.18 39.43 -11.19
C GLN A 167 -4.70 40.83 -11.60
N GLY A 168 -6.01 40.92 -11.87
CA GLY A 168 -6.63 42.17 -12.28
C GLY A 168 -6.62 42.42 -13.79
N ASP A 169 -6.20 41.45 -14.60
CA ASP A 169 -6.39 41.48 -16.05
C ASP A 169 -7.83 41.07 -16.40
N GLU A 170 -8.66 42.05 -16.75
CA GLU A 170 -10.09 41.86 -17.08
C GLU A 170 -10.27 40.94 -18.31
N ASP A 171 -9.31 40.98 -19.24
CA ASP A 171 -9.35 40.20 -20.48
C ASP A 171 -8.81 38.77 -20.28
N LYS A 172 -8.28 38.46 -19.08
CA LYS A 172 -7.68 37.16 -18.74
C LYS A 172 -6.64 36.65 -19.73
N ASN A 173 -5.77 37.55 -20.20
CA ASN A 173 -4.75 37.21 -21.17
C ASN A 173 -3.74 36.21 -20.58
N ILE A 174 -3.53 35.09 -21.25
CA ILE A 174 -2.57 34.07 -20.88
C ILE A 174 -1.17 34.56 -21.26
N ILE A 175 -0.32 34.80 -20.28
CA ILE A 175 1.07 35.21 -20.51
C ILE A 175 2.02 34.01 -20.73
N GLY A 176 1.57 32.81 -20.45
CA GLY A 176 2.28 31.55 -20.64
C GLY A 176 1.71 30.46 -19.75
N TYR A 177 2.43 29.36 -19.66
CA TYR A 177 2.00 28.19 -18.87
C TYR A 177 3.07 27.79 -17.84
N VAL A 178 2.63 27.13 -16.78
CA VAL A 178 3.47 26.37 -15.86
C VAL A 178 3.08 24.89 -15.96
N CYS A 179 4.03 23.99 -15.72
CA CYS A 179 3.79 22.56 -15.71
C CYS A 179 4.54 21.93 -14.54
N VAL A 180 3.83 21.17 -13.72
CA VAL A 180 4.35 20.54 -12.51
C VAL A 180 4.02 19.06 -12.51
N GLN A 181 4.78 18.28 -11.75
CA GLN A 181 4.44 16.88 -11.51
C GLN A 181 3.33 16.78 -10.46
N GLU A 182 2.56 15.72 -10.52
CA GLU A 182 1.58 15.36 -9.52
C GLU A 182 2.21 15.33 -8.11
N GLY A 183 1.51 15.92 -7.15
CA GLY A 183 1.87 16.01 -5.75
C GLY A 183 0.65 16.47 -4.95
N ASN A 184 0.82 16.74 -3.66
CA ASN A 184 -0.23 17.41 -2.91
C ASN A 184 -0.41 18.87 -3.41
N ASP A 185 -1.57 19.47 -3.14
CA ASP A 185 -1.91 20.80 -3.65
C ASP A 185 -0.87 21.88 -3.28
N ASP A 186 -0.32 21.82 -2.07
CA ASP A 186 0.69 22.80 -1.62
C ASP A 186 2.01 22.64 -2.38
N GLU A 187 2.44 21.42 -2.65
CA GLU A 187 3.66 21.14 -3.42
C GLU A 187 3.51 21.59 -4.87
N MET A 188 2.38 21.26 -5.51
CA MET A 188 2.07 21.67 -6.88
C MET A 188 2.03 23.20 -7.00
N VAL A 189 1.31 23.86 -6.09
CA VAL A 189 1.24 25.33 -6.03
C VAL A 189 2.62 25.97 -5.77
N LYS A 190 3.44 25.42 -4.89
CA LYS A 190 4.80 25.87 -4.61
C LYS A 190 5.71 25.75 -5.83
N ALA A 191 5.66 24.63 -6.52
CA ALA A 191 6.40 24.40 -7.75
C ALA A 191 5.97 25.36 -8.87
N ALA A 192 4.66 25.50 -9.08
CA ALA A 192 4.06 26.41 -10.06
C ALA A 192 4.41 27.89 -9.78
N LYS A 193 4.38 28.34 -8.51
CA LYS A 193 4.86 29.66 -8.09
C LYS A 193 6.33 29.88 -8.41
N THR A 194 7.16 28.85 -8.31
CA THR A 194 8.59 28.95 -8.63
C THR A 194 8.80 29.10 -10.15
N MET A 195 8.06 28.34 -10.96
CA MET A 195 8.13 28.45 -12.42
C MET A 195 7.55 29.78 -12.92
N SER A 196 6.41 30.21 -12.40
CA SER A 196 5.78 31.48 -12.78
C SER A 196 6.68 32.69 -12.48
N LYS A 197 7.42 32.70 -11.37
CA LYS A 197 8.41 33.75 -11.08
C LYS A 197 9.50 33.84 -12.15
N LYS A 198 9.97 32.70 -12.70
CA LYS A 198 10.93 32.68 -13.80
C LYS A 198 10.30 33.25 -15.07
N LEU A 199 9.08 32.80 -15.42
CA LEU A 199 8.33 33.29 -16.58
C LEU A 199 8.10 34.81 -16.50
N LEU A 200 7.65 35.35 -15.37
CA LEU A 200 7.48 36.78 -15.14
C LEU A 200 8.79 37.56 -15.30
N LYS A 201 9.91 36.98 -14.86
CA LYS A 201 11.23 37.58 -15.05
C LYS A 201 11.64 37.62 -16.52
N GLU A 202 11.40 36.57 -17.27
CA GLU A 202 11.74 36.48 -18.71
C GLU A 202 10.90 37.43 -19.55
N LYS A 203 9.66 37.71 -19.13
CA LYS A 203 8.73 38.61 -19.83
C LYS A 203 8.77 40.07 -19.34
N ASP A 204 9.74 40.42 -18.50
CA ASP A 204 9.88 41.77 -17.90
C ASP A 204 8.67 42.21 -17.05
N LEU A 205 7.91 41.25 -16.51
CA LEU A 205 6.70 41.47 -15.69
C LEU A 205 6.96 41.25 -14.20
N LYS A 206 8.20 41.48 -13.73
CA LYS A 206 8.57 41.31 -12.33
C LYS A 206 7.71 42.16 -11.41
N GLY A 207 7.26 41.56 -10.31
CA GLY A 207 6.47 42.26 -9.27
C GLY A 207 4.97 42.21 -9.47
N ASN A 208 4.49 41.77 -10.65
CA ASN A 208 3.06 41.53 -10.85
C ASN A 208 2.60 40.28 -10.06
N ARG A 209 1.37 40.34 -9.57
CA ARG A 209 0.69 39.18 -8.97
C ARG A 209 0.00 38.37 -10.02
N ILE A 210 -0.09 37.07 -9.82
CA ILE A 210 -0.79 36.14 -10.68
C ILE A 210 -2.08 35.67 -10.01
N GLU A 211 -3.06 35.28 -10.81
CA GLU A 211 -4.27 34.60 -10.35
C GLU A 211 -3.93 33.23 -9.74
N ALA A 212 -4.89 32.62 -9.04
CA ALA A 212 -4.77 31.25 -8.57
C ALA A 212 -4.60 30.30 -9.75
N PHE A 213 -3.75 29.26 -9.59
CA PHE A 213 -3.56 28.24 -10.61
C PHE A 213 -4.82 27.40 -10.80
N SER A 214 -5.15 27.11 -12.06
CA SER A 214 -6.18 26.17 -12.46
C SER A 214 -5.51 24.99 -13.16
N PHE A 215 -5.18 23.96 -12.40
CA PHE A 215 -4.47 22.81 -12.89
C PHE A 215 -5.38 21.90 -13.72
N LYS A 216 -4.86 21.44 -14.87
CA LYS A 216 -5.42 20.40 -15.74
C LYS A 216 -4.32 19.38 -16.02
N GLU A 217 -4.70 18.16 -16.30
CA GLU A 217 -3.74 17.13 -16.73
C GLU A 217 -3.16 17.48 -18.11
N LEU A 218 -1.89 17.14 -18.33
CA LEU A 218 -1.23 17.44 -19.61
C LEU A 218 -1.91 16.73 -20.79
N VAL A 219 -2.53 15.58 -20.57
CA VAL A 219 -3.28 14.82 -21.59
C VAL A 219 -4.55 15.55 -22.06
N GLU A 220 -5.06 16.52 -21.29
CA GLU A 220 -6.21 17.35 -21.65
C GLU A 220 -5.81 18.59 -22.49
N ALA A 221 -4.50 18.82 -22.67
CA ALA A 221 -4.02 20.00 -23.39
C ALA A 221 -4.38 19.93 -24.88
N THR A 222 -4.87 21.04 -25.43
CA THR A 222 -4.98 21.18 -26.89
C THR A 222 -3.60 21.23 -27.56
N GLU A 223 -3.50 21.00 -28.86
CA GLU A 223 -2.22 21.07 -29.57
C GLU A 223 -1.54 22.45 -29.45
N GLU A 224 -2.34 23.52 -29.41
CA GLU A 224 -1.85 24.90 -29.28
C GLU A 224 -1.32 25.17 -27.86
N GLU A 225 -1.99 24.68 -26.83
CA GLU A 225 -1.53 24.74 -25.43
C GLU A 225 -0.29 23.92 -25.23
N PHE A 226 -0.30 22.65 -25.71
CA PHE A 226 0.82 21.71 -25.58
C PHE A 226 2.12 22.27 -26.15
N ALA A 227 2.05 22.96 -27.30
CA ALA A 227 3.23 23.57 -27.91
C ALA A 227 3.90 24.66 -27.05
N GLN A 228 3.17 25.22 -26.06
CA GLN A 228 3.63 26.29 -25.18
C GLN A 228 3.91 25.82 -23.74
N ILE A 229 3.44 24.61 -23.37
CA ILE A 229 3.61 24.07 -22.01
C ILE A 229 5.08 23.72 -21.77
N PRO A 230 5.70 24.28 -20.71
CA PRO A 230 7.09 24.02 -20.41
C PRO A 230 7.29 22.65 -19.73
N SER A 231 8.42 22.00 -19.97
CA SER A 231 8.84 20.84 -19.19
C SER A 231 9.13 21.26 -17.75
N PRO A 232 8.71 20.48 -16.73
CA PRO A 232 8.99 20.78 -15.31
C PRO A 232 10.47 20.99 -15.01
N ALA A 233 11.35 20.21 -15.66
CA ALA A 233 12.80 20.28 -15.42
C ALA A 233 13.48 21.43 -16.14
N SER A 234 13.16 21.68 -17.42
CA SER A 234 13.85 22.72 -18.20
C SER A 234 13.20 24.09 -18.08
N GLY A 235 11.90 24.15 -17.74
CA GLY A 235 11.12 25.39 -17.77
C GLY A 235 10.85 25.92 -19.17
N LYS A 236 11.14 25.14 -20.23
CA LYS A 236 10.94 25.49 -21.63
C LYS A 236 9.99 24.50 -22.31
N PRO A 237 9.31 24.89 -23.41
CA PRO A 237 8.42 24.00 -24.16
C PRO A 237 9.22 22.96 -24.97
N THR A 238 9.76 21.96 -24.28
CA THR A 238 10.65 20.95 -24.84
C THR A 238 10.13 19.52 -24.66
N LEU A 239 8.84 19.36 -24.30
CA LEU A 239 8.22 18.04 -24.21
C LEU A 239 7.98 17.46 -25.62
N THR A 240 8.10 16.14 -25.74
CA THR A 240 7.65 15.41 -26.93
C THR A 240 6.15 15.20 -26.87
N GLN A 241 5.50 14.94 -28.00
CA GLN A 241 4.13 14.47 -28.00
C GLN A 241 4.02 13.18 -27.15
N PRO A 242 2.88 13.00 -26.44
CA PRO A 242 2.60 11.78 -25.71
C PRO A 242 2.65 10.55 -26.64
N ARG A 243 3.22 9.48 -26.14
CA ARG A 243 3.23 8.18 -26.81
C ARG A 243 3.03 7.07 -25.78
N ASP A 244 2.38 6.01 -26.19
CA ASP A 244 2.18 4.86 -25.34
C ASP A 244 3.51 4.18 -25.02
N PHE A 245 3.70 3.85 -23.74
CA PHE A 245 4.82 3.10 -23.23
C PHE A 245 4.31 1.87 -22.49
N ASN A 246 4.55 0.68 -23.06
CA ASN A 246 4.11 -0.57 -22.44
C ASN A 246 4.93 -0.84 -21.17
N LEU A 247 4.23 -1.15 -20.08
CA LEU A 247 4.81 -1.39 -18.75
C LEU A 247 5.33 -2.83 -18.56
N MET A 248 5.16 -3.72 -19.52
CA MET A 248 5.65 -5.09 -19.44
C MET A 248 7.17 -5.17 -19.51
N PHE A 249 7.79 -5.90 -18.58
CA PHE A 249 9.20 -6.28 -18.73
C PHE A 249 9.34 -7.46 -19.69
N GLU A 250 9.98 -7.24 -20.81
CA GLU A 250 10.34 -8.28 -21.76
C GLU A 250 11.58 -9.06 -21.29
N THR A 251 11.57 -10.36 -21.49
CA THR A 251 12.70 -11.26 -21.30
C THR A 251 12.74 -12.31 -22.40
N ARG A 252 13.70 -13.22 -22.35
CA ARG A 252 13.86 -14.29 -23.36
C ARG A 252 14.00 -15.64 -22.69
N VAL A 253 13.37 -16.65 -23.29
CA VAL A 253 13.43 -18.05 -22.83
C VAL A 253 14.07 -18.90 -23.92
N GLY A 254 15.09 -19.69 -23.58
CA GLY A 254 15.83 -20.54 -24.51
C GLY A 254 17.16 -19.94 -24.96
N ALA A 255 17.89 -20.70 -25.80
CA ALA A 255 19.25 -20.39 -26.22
C ALA A 255 19.33 -19.50 -27.47
N ALA A 256 18.31 -19.47 -28.30
CA ALA A 256 18.27 -18.67 -29.51
C ALA A 256 17.77 -17.26 -29.24
N VAL A 257 18.35 -16.27 -29.92
CA VAL A 257 17.96 -14.86 -29.82
C VAL A 257 17.10 -14.52 -31.03
N ASP A 258 15.87 -15.02 -31.05
CA ASP A 258 14.88 -14.71 -32.05
C ASP A 258 13.56 -14.20 -31.44
N SER A 259 12.65 -13.74 -32.27
CA SER A 259 11.35 -13.20 -31.84
C SER A 259 10.42 -14.26 -31.25
N GLU A 260 10.66 -15.53 -31.53
CA GLU A 260 9.82 -16.63 -31.04
C GLU A 260 10.10 -16.97 -29.57
N ASN A 261 11.23 -16.49 -29.03
CA ASN A 261 11.68 -16.74 -27.66
C ASN A 261 11.38 -15.58 -26.69
N ILE A 262 10.60 -14.61 -27.11
CA ILE A 262 10.19 -13.50 -26.24
C ILE A 262 9.22 -14.03 -25.17
N ALA A 263 9.44 -13.62 -23.93
CA ALA A 263 8.55 -13.86 -22.80
C ALA A 263 8.47 -12.59 -21.95
N TYR A 264 7.55 -12.56 -21.00
CA TYR A 264 7.33 -11.41 -20.16
C TYR A 264 7.33 -11.81 -18.69
N LEU A 265 7.91 -10.94 -17.86
CA LEU A 265 7.71 -11.00 -16.41
C LEU A 265 6.28 -10.56 -16.10
N ARG A 266 5.60 -11.26 -15.19
CA ARG A 266 4.21 -10.94 -14.84
C ARG A 266 4.09 -9.54 -14.21
N PRO A 267 3.15 -8.68 -14.67
CA PRO A 267 2.88 -7.38 -14.08
C PRO A 267 1.91 -7.46 -12.89
N GLU A 268 1.27 -8.64 -12.69
CA GLU A 268 0.32 -8.96 -11.62
C GLU A 268 0.30 -10.46 -11.36
N THR A 269 -0.26 -10.88 -10.23
CA THR A 269 -0.37 -12.30 -9.86
C THR A 269 -1.70 -12.93 -10.28
N ALA A 270 -2.73 -12.13 -10.57
CA ALA A 270 -4.10 -12.56 -10.90
C ALA A 270 -4.16 -13.52 -12.09
N GLN A 271 -3.48 -13.24 -13.21
CA GLN A 271 -3.57 -14.06 -14.42
C GLN A 271 -3.05 -15.49 -14.21
N GLY A 272 -2.05 -15.65 -13.31
CA GLY A 272 -1.58 -16.96 -12.90
C GLY A 272 -2.67 -17.79 -12.21
N ILE A 273 -3.58 -17.15 -11.50
CA ILE A 273 -4.73 -17.78 -10.85
C ILE A 273 -5.75 -18.18 -11.91
N PHE A 274 -6.16 -17.26 -12.79
CA PHE A 274 -7.19 -17.53 -13.80
C PHE A 274 -6.82 -18.69 -14.72
N ILE A 275 -5.59 -18.75 -15.25
CA ILE A 275 -5.15 -19.86 -16.13
C ILE A 275 -5.06 -21.21 -15.40
N ASN A 276 -4.96 -21.21 -14.06
CA ASN A 276 -4.93 -22.41 -13.23
C ASN A 276 -6.27 -22.72 -12.56
N PHE A 277 -7.32 -21.94 -12.78
CA PHE A 277 -8.64 -22.12 -12.16
C PHE A 277 -9.10 -23.57 -12.19
N LYS A 278 -9.14 -24.19 -13.39
CA LYS A 278 -9.62 -25.56 -13.56
C LYS A 278 -8.69 -26.62 -12.95
N ASN A 279 -7.39 -26.36 -12.97
CA ASN A 279 -6.41 -27.24 -12.32
C ASN A 279 -6.63 -27.29 -10.81
N VAL A 280 -6.80 -26.11 -10.20
CA VAL A 280 -7.03 -25.97 -8.75
C VAL A 280 -8.40 -26.53 -8.37
N LEU A 281 -9.46 -26.14 -9.08
CA LEU A 281 -10.81 -26.64 -8.85
C LEU A 281 -10.86 -28.18 -8.79
N ASN A 282 -10.25 -28.84 -9.79
CA ASN A 282 -10.27 -30.29 -9.90
C ASN A 282 -9.36 -30.98 -8.84
N SER A 283 -8.17 -30.44 -8.60
CA SER A 283 -7.19 -31.07 -7.68
C SER A 283 -7.57 -30.91 -6.22
N SER A 284 -8.13 -29.76 -5.84
CA SER A 284 -8.55 -29.46 -4.47
C SER A 284 -10.01 -29.82 -4.18
N ARG A 285 -10.78 -30.24 -5.21
CA ARG A 285 -12.21 -30.60 -5.11
C ARG A 285 -13.06 -29.48 -4.51
N GLN A 286 -12.71 -28.24 -4.83
CA GLN A 286 -13.45 -27.07 -4.37
C GLN A 286 -14.82 -26.97 -5.06
N LYS A 287 -15.76 -26.35 -4.38
CA LYS A 287 -17.06 -25.95 -4.91
C LYS A 287 -17.17 -24.44 -4.89
N ILE A 288 -17.87 -23.86 -5.82
CA ILE A 288 -18.18 -22.42 -5.79
C ILE A 288 -19.25 -22.16 -4.72
N PRO A 289 -19.07 -21.14 -3.84
CA PRO A 289 -18.00 -20.12 -3.86
C PRO A 289 -16.69 -20.62 -3.25
N PHE A 290 -15.54 -20.29 -3.87
CA PHE A 290 -14.21 -20.52 -3.30
C PHE A 290 -13.17 -19.55 -3.88
N GLY A 291 -12.08 -19.34 -3.16
CA GLY A 291 -10.98 -18.47 -3.57
C GLY A 291 -9.67 -19.21 -3.85
N ILE A 292 -8.88 -18.63 -4.74
CA ILE A 292 -7.48 -19.01 -4.96
C ILE A 292 -6.61 -17.81 -4.62
N ALA A 293 -5.74 -17.98 -3.64
CA ALA A 293 -4.85 -16.95 -3.14
C ALA A 293 -3.42 -17.12 -3.64
N GLN A 294 -2.75 -16.03 -3.95
CA GLN A 294 -1.35 -16.03 -4.35
C GLN A 294 -0.60 -14.85 -3.72
N MET A 295 0.63 -15.10 -3.29
CA MET A 295 1.62 -14.07 -2.98
C MET A 295 2.79 -14.21 -3.93
N GLY A 296 3.33 -13.12 -4.42
CA GLY A 296 4.54 -13.21 -5.23
C GLY A 296 5.00 -11.92 -5.86
N LYS A 297 6.18 -11.98 -6.46
CA LYS A 297 6.78 -10.88 -7.22
C LYS A 297 5.95 -10.55 -8.45
N ALA A 298 5.82 -9.25 -8.70
CA ALA A 298 5.29 -8.67 -9.92
C ALA A 298 6.20 -7.53 -10.40
N PHE A 299 6.13 -7.19 -11.69
CA PHE A 299 7.10 -6.31 -12.33
C PHE A 299 6.38 -5.35 -13.27
N ARG A 300 6.55 -4.03 -13.06
CA ARG A 300 6.02 -3.00 -13.95
C ARG A 300 7.13 -2.03 -14.30
N ASN A 301 7.43 -1.89 -15.57
CA ASN A 301 8.49 -1.00 -16.05
C ASN A 301 8.05 0.47 -15.96
N GLU A 302 7.82 0.91 -14.72
CA GLU A 302 7.34 2.26 -14.40
C GLU A 302 8.21 3.34 -15.08
N ILE A 303 7.57 4.30 -15.72
CA ILE A 303 8.25 5.43 -16.36
C ILE A 303 8.94 6.26 -15.29
N THR A 304 8.22 6.60 -14.22
CA THR A 304 8.70 7.45 -13.14
C THR A 304 8.42 6.79 -11.78
N PRO A 305 9.30 5.88 -11.29
CA PRO A 305 9.22 5.39 -9.92
C PRO A 305 9.36 6.56 -8.95
N ARG A 306 8.52 6.60 -7.91
CA ARG A 306 8.53 7.69 -6.92
C ARG A 306 7.95 7.25 -5.58
N ASN A 307 8.08 8.12 -4.59
CA ASN A 307 7.55 7.90 -3.25
C ASN A 307 8.10 6.61 -2.61
N PHE A 308 9.43 6.41 -2.74
CA PHE A 308 10.14 5.28 -2.13
C PHE A 308 9.57 3.94 -2.62
N ILE A 309 9.24 3.00 -1.71
CA ILE A 309 8.68 1.69 -2.04
C ILE A 309 7.19 1.72 -2.43
N PHE A 310 6.54 2.88 -2.42
CA PHE A 310 5.14 3.02 -2.82
C PHE A 310 4.93 2.70 -4.31
N ARG A 311 5.84 3.20 -5.19
CA ARG A 311 5.83 2.93 -6.63
C ARG A 311 7.21 2.47 -7.09
N SER A 312 7.38 1.17 -7.19
CA SER A 312 8.60 0.48 -7.58
C SER A 312 8.39 -0.34 -8.84
N ARG A 313 9.49 -0.74 -9.50
CA ARG A 313 9.47 -1.56 -10.72
C ARG A 313 9.39 -3.05 -10.44
N GLU A 314 9.90 -3.47 -9.30
CA GLU A 314 9.77 -4.81 -8.74
C GLU A 314 9.11 -4.71 -7.39
N PHE A 315 8.02 -5.41 -7.17
CA PHE A 315 7.23 -5.39 -5.94
C PHE A 315 6.62 -6.76 -5.66
N GLU A 316 5.98 -6.93 -4.53
CA GLU A 316 5.21 -8.14 -4.22
C GLU A 316 3.73 -7.80 -4.09
N GLN A 317 2.88 -8.67 -4.64
CA GLN A 317 1.42 -8.63 -4.47
C GLN A 317 0.94 -9.80 -3.63
N MET A 318 -0.18 -9.57 -2.96
CA MET A 318 -1.00 -10.56 -2.26
C MET A 318 -2.41 -10.41 -2.80
N GLU A 319 -2.91 -11.41 -3.52
CA GLU A 319 -4.19 -11.38 -4.21
C GLU A 319 -5.00 -12.64 -3.92
N VAL A 320 -6.31 -12.50 -3.89
CA VAL A 320 -7.27 -13.60 -3.88
C VAL A 320 -8.23 -13.38 -5.03
N GLU A 321 -8.39 -14.40 -5.87
CA GLU A 321 -9.48 -14.45 -6.83
C GLU A 321 -10.57 -15.35 -6.25
N TYR A 322 -11.63 -14.71 -5.76
CA TYR A 322 -12.74 -15.40 -5.10
C TYR A 322 -13.89 -15.60 -6.07
N PHE A 323 -14.07 -16.84 -6.51
CA PHE A 323 -15.05 -17.25 -7.52
C PHE A 323 -16.42 -17.47 -6.88
N ILE A 324 -17.44 -16.83 -7.46
CA ILE A 324 -18.83 -16.84 -6.99
C ILE A 324 -19.80 -17.21 -8.11
N PRO A 325 -21.04 -17.63 -7.81
CA PRO A 325 -22.07 -17.79 -8.83
C PRO A 325 -22.32 -16.46 -9.57
N PRO A 326 -22.67 -16.48 -10.87
CA PRO A 326 -23.01 -15.27 -11.59
C PRO A 326 -24.36 -14.70 -11.13
N GLY A 327 -24.50 -13.38 -11.16
CA GLY A 327 -25.75 -12.68 -10.85
C GLY A 327 -25.48 -11.26 -10.37
N ASP A 328 -26.37 -10.33 -10.75
CA ASP A 328 -26.23 -8.92 -10.32
C ASP A 328 -26.67 -8.72 -8.87
N ASP A 329 -27.45 -9.62 -8.34
CA ASP A 329 -27.90 -9.70 -6.94
C ASP A 329 -26.98 -10.54 -6.05
N VAL A 330 -26.01 -11.27 -6.64
CA VAL A 330 -25.10 -12.16 -5.91
C VAL A 330 -23.82 -11.45 -5.49
N TRP A 331 -23.14 -10.78 -6.42
CA TRP A 331 -21.81 -10.19 -6.16
C TRP A 331 -21.78 -9.14 -5.03
N PRO A 332 -22.84 -8.31 -4.77
CA PRO A 332 -22.72 -7.27 -3.75
C PRO A 332 -22.51 -7.82 -2.33
N GLU A 333 -23.15 -8.94 -1.99
CA GLU A 333 -22.97 -9.59 -0.69
C GLU A 333 -21.51 -10.07 -0.48
N TYR A 334 -20.94 -10.71 -1.51
CA TYR A 334 -19.55 -11.19 -1.43
C TYR A 334 -18.54 -10.05 -1.44
N HIS A 335 -18.78 -9.01 -2.23
CA HIS A 335 -17.95 -7.81 -2.24
C HIS A 335 -17.90 -7.17 -0.85
N GLN A 336 -19.06 -6.97 -0.19
CA GLN A 336 -19.12 -6.44 1.17
C GLN A 336 -18.39 -7.33 2.18
N LYS A 337 -18.55 -8.66 2.11
CA LYS A 337 -17.81 -9.59 2.98
C LYS A 337 -16.29 -9.44 2.86
N TRP A 338 -15.80 -9.22 1.64
CA TRP A 338 -14.37 -8.99 1.42
C TRP A 338 -13.91 -7.61 1.90
N ILE A 339 -14.74 -6.58 1.80
CA ILE A 339 -14.48 -5.26 2.41
C ILE A 339 -14.35 -5.40 3.93
N ASP A 340 -15.30 -6.06 4.58
CA ASP A 340 -15.30 -6.26 6.04
C ASP A 340 -14.08 -7.07 6.49
N SER A 341 -13.75 -8.16 5.78
CA SER A 341 -12.57 -8.98 6.06
C SER A 341 -11.25 -8.23 5.86
N SER A 342 -11.19 -7.34 4.87
CA SER A 342 -10.04 -6.49 4.61
C SER A 342 -9.85 -5.44 5.71
N LYS A 343 -10.95 -4.89 6.21
CA LYS A 343 -10.91 -3.98 7.37
C LYS A 343 -10.38 -4.69 8.62
N ASP A 344 -10.92 -5.87 8.97
CA ASP A 344 -10.44 -6.68 10.10
C ASP A 344 -8.92 -6.99 9.96
N PHE A 345 -8.48 -7.36 8.77
CA PHE A 345 -7.07 -7.60 8.50
C PHE A 345 -6.20 -6.36 8.75
N LEU A 346 -6.54 -5.22 8.14
CA LEU A 346 -5.70 -4.02 8.20
C LEU A 346 -5.69 -3.37 9.59
N VAL A 347 -6.83 -3.32 10.25
CA VAL A 347 -6.97 -2.67 11.57
C VAL A 347 -6.59 -3.63 12.70
N ASP A 348 -7.24 -4.80 12.77
CA ASP A 348 -7.13 -5.67 13.96
C ASP A 348 -5.90 -6.60 13.91
N LYS A 349 -5.53 -7.10 12.70
CA LYS A 349 -4.39 -8.02 12.59
C LYS A 349 -3.06 -7.30 12.37
N ILE A 350 -3.04 -6.29 11.50
CA ILE A 350 -1.84 -5.50 11.19
C ILE A 350 -1.66 -4.34 12.17
N GLY A 351 -2.75 -3.70 12.60
CA GLY A 351 -2.74 -2.57 13.53
C GLY A 351 -2.45 -1.24 12.84
N LEU A 352 -2.97 -1.03 11.61
CA LEU A 352 -2.93 0.29 10.98
C LEU A 352 -3.79 1.29 11.75
N ARG A 353 -3.38 2.53 11.77
CA ARG A 353 -4.15 3.64 12.32
C ARG A 353 -5.38 3.90 11.47
N GLU A 354 -6.58 3.68 12.05
CA GLU A 354 -7.86 3.84 11.35
C GLU A 354 -8.12 5.30 10.95
N ASP A 355 -7.58 6.28 11.70
CA ASP A 355 -7.67 7.71 11.38
C ASP A 355 -6.90 8.13 10.13
N LEU A 356 -5.98 7.29 9.64
CA LEU A 356 -5.25 7.49 8.38
C LEU A 356 -5.85 6.74 7.21
N MET A 357 -6.89 5.92 7.46
CA MET A 357 -7.53 5.10 6.43
C MET A 357 -8.81 5.77 5.91
N GLY A 358 -9.13 5.50 4.66
CA GLY A 358 -10.37 5.91 4.02
C GLY A 358 -10.87 4.82 3.07
N TRP A 359 -12.06 5.04 2.53
CA TRP A 359 -12.71 4.14 1.56
C TRP A 359 -13.14 4.97 0.37
N ASP A 360 -12.71 4.58 -0.82
CA ASP A 360 -13.09 5.22 -2.07
C ASP A 360 -13.87 4.23 -2.93
N VAL A 361 -15.12 4.56 -3.24
CA VAL A 361 -16.02 3.71 -4.01
C VAL A 361 -16.06 4.24 -5.44
N HIS A 362 -15.60 3.45 -6.38
CA HIS A 362 -15.63 3.81 -7.80
C HIS A 362 -16.96 3.44 -8.43
N GLU A 363 -17.56 4.39 -9.13
CA GLU A 363 -18.84 4.24 -9.84
C GLU A 363 -18.73 4.77 -11.29
N GLY A 364 -19.55 4.24 -12.17
CA GLY A 364 -19.70 4.74 -13.55
C GLY A 364 -18.41 4.66 -14.37
N ASP A 365 -18.00 5.78 -14.95
CA ASP A 365 -16.82 5.88 -15.85
C ASP A 365 -15.47 5.67 -15.12
N GLY A 366 -15.47 5.63 -13.78
CA GLY A 366 -14.29 5.34 -12.98
C GLY A 366 -13.96 3.84 -12.87
N LEU A 367 -14.86 2.97 -13.33
CA LEU A 367 -14.65 1.52 -13.27
C LEU A 367 -13.83 1.01 -14.45
N ALA A 368 -12.95 0.04 -14.20
CA ALA A 368 -12.34 -0.75 -15.25
C ALA A 368 -13.43 -1.49 -16.07
N HIS A 369 -13.21 -1.66 -17.37
CA HIS A 369 -14.22 -2.22 -18.28
C HIS A 369 -14.71 -3.64 -17.93
N TYR A 370 -13.98 -4.37 -17.11
CA TYR A 370 -14.33 -5.69 -16.60
C TYR A 370 -14.97 -5.66 -15.21
N ALA A 371 -14.89 -4.52 -14.50
CA ALA A 371 -15.36 -4.39 -13.14
C ALA A 371 -16.82 -3.92 -13.10
N ARG A 372 -17.60 -4.49 -12.18
CA ARG A 372 -18.97 -4.08 -11.85
C ARG A 372 -18.99 -3.10 -10.68
N ALA A 373 -18.02 -3.23 -9.79
CA ALA A 373 -17.76 -2.35 -8.67
C ALA A 373 -16.28 -2.45 -8.30
N CYS A 374 -15.75 -1.38 -7.72
CA CYS A 374 -14.44 -1.36 -7.09
C CYS A 374 -14.52 -0.48 -5.85
N THR A 375 -13.95 -0.97 -4.76
CA THR A 375 -13.78 -0.18 -3.52
C THR A 375 -12.31 -0.22 -3.14
N ASP A 376 -11.69 0.95 -3.09
CA ASP A 376 -10.31 1.07 -2.65
C ASP A 376 -10.25 1.44 -1.18
N VAL A 377 -9.43 0.71 -0.43
CA VAL A 377 -8.96 1.17 0.87
C VAL A 377 -7.86 2.18 0.60
N THR A 378 -8.03 3.41 1.06
CA THR A 378 -7.02 4.45 0.94
C THR A 378 -6.27 4.63 2.25
N PHE A 379 -5.04 5.14 2.17
CA PHE A 379 -4.22 5.49 3.33
C PHE A 379 -3.56 6.85 3.11
N THR A 380 -3.53 7.67 4.17
CA THR A 380 -2.88 8.99 4.15
C THR A 380 -1.39 8.83 4.45
N PHE A 381 -0.58 8.87 3.38
CA PHE A 381 0.88 8.91 3.43
C PHE A 381 1.38 10.36 3.59
N PRO A 382 2.68 10.58 3.89
CA PRO A 382 3.25 11.94 3.93
C PRO A 382 3.12 12.74 2.63
N PHE A 383 2.96 12.05 1.49
CA PHE A 383 2.78 12.64 0.15
C PHE A 383 1.31 12.70 -0.31
N GLY A 384 0.36 12.50 0.59
CA GLY A 384 -1.09 12.55 0.33
C GLY A 384 -1.79 11.20 0.45
N THR A 385 -3.12 11.23 0.37
CA THR A 385 -3.96 10.03 0.44
C THR A 385 -3.88 9.27 -0.88
N GLN A 386 -3.59 7.98 -0.80
CA GLN A 386 -3.41 7.09 -1.95
C GLN A 386 -4.05 5.73 -1.68
N GLU A 387 -4.36 5.01 -2.74
CA GLU A 387 -4.83 3.63 -2.70
C GLU A 387 -3.79 2.72 -2.00
N LEU A 388 -4.26 1.93 -1.04
CA LEU A 388 -3.49 0.90 -0.34
C LEU A 388 -3.87 -0.51 -0.82
N MET A 389 -5.17 -0.78 -0.95
CA MET A 389 -5.72 -2.08 -1.32
C MET A 389 -6.97 -1.88 -2.17
N GLY A 390 -7.09 -2.61 -3.26
CA GLY A 390 -8.30 -2.63 -4.09
C GLY A 390 -9.16 -3.86 -3.83
N ILE A 391 -10.48 -3.71 -3.85
CA ILE A 391 -11.44 -4.81 -3.79
C ILE A 391 -12.39 -4.64 -4.97
N ALA A 392 -12.21 -5.47 -6.01
CA ALA A 392 -12.95 -5.35 -7.26
C ALA A 392 -13.91 -6.53 -7.48
N ALA A 393 -15.10 -6.23 -8.00
CA ALA A 393 -16.02 -7.24 -8.56
C ALA A 393 -15.81 -7.34 -10.07
N ARG A 394 -14.97 -8.29 -10.52
CA ARG A 394 -14.46 -8.39 -11.91
C ARG A 394 -15.41 -9.08 -12.89
N GLY A 395 -16.48 -9.71 -12.46
CA GLY A 395 -17.32 -10.53 -13.33
C GLY A 395 -16.59 -11.78 -13.83
N ASN A 396 -16.86 -12.21 -15.07
CA ASN A 396 -16.29 -13.42 -15.66
C ASN A 396 -15.29 -13.16 -16.80
N TYR A 397 -14.85 -11.92 -16.94
CA TYR A 397 -14.03 -11.45 -18.08
C TYR A 397 -12.78 -12.29 -18.29
N ASP A 398 -11.94 -12.45 -17.27
CA ASP A 398 -10.65 -13.13 -17.39
C ASP A 398 -10.79 -14.61 -17.78
N LEU A 399 -11.71 -15.34 -17.13
CA LEU A 399 -11.97 -16.74 -17.46
C LEU A 399 -12.50 -16.89 -18.89
N THR A 400 -13.31 -15.95 -19.36
CA THR A 400 -13.81 -15.93 -20.75
C THR A 400 -12.67 -15.67 -21.72
N GLN A 401 -11.84 -14.64 -21.49
CA GLN A 401 -10.72 -14.29 -22.35
C GLN A 401 -9.70 -15.42 -22.48
N HIS A 402 -9.36 -16.08 -21.37
CA HIS A 402 -8.47 -17.25 -21.43
C HIS A 402 -9.09 -18.48 -22.07
N THR A 403 -10.40 -18.68 -21.94
CA THR A 403 -11.13 -19.73 -22.66
C THR A 403 -11.04 -19.49 -24.16
N GLU A 404 -11.36 -18.29 -24.64
CA GLU A 404 -11.31 -17.90 -26.04
C GLU A 404 -9.88 -17.93 -26.59
N GLY A 405 -8.92 -17.30 -25.89
CA GLY A 405 -7.53 -17.21 -26.33
C GLY A 405 -6.80 -18.55 -26.39
N SER A 406 -7.18 -19.52 -25.53
CA SER A 406 -6.59 -20.87 -25.54
C SER A 406 -7.35 -21.87 -26.40
N GLY A 407 -8.59 -21.59 -26.75
CA GLY A 407 -9.50 -22.55 -27.38
C GLY A 407 -9.87 -23.73 -26.49
N LYS A 408 -9.62 -23.66 -25.18
CA LYS A 408 -9.92 -24.71 -24.19
C LYS A 408 -11.02 -24.24 -23.25
N ASN A 409 -11.94 -25.15 -22.90
CA ASN A 409 -12.97 -24.85 -21.90
C ASN A 409 -12.34 -24.75 -20.49
N LEU A 410 -11.84 -23.57 -20.17
CA LEU A 410 -11.19 -23.26 -18.88
C LEU A 410 -12.20 -22.79 -17.83
N GLY A 411 -13.09 -21.89 -18.19
CA GLY A 411 -13.93 -21.15 -17.24
C GLY A 411 -15.25 -21.84 -16.88
N GLU A 412 -15.72 -22.84 -17.63
CA GLU A 412 -17.02 -23.46 -17.36
C GLU A 412 -16.99 -24.33 -16.10
N TYR A 413 -17.87 -24.01 -15.16
CA TYR A 413 -18.16 -24.78 -13.95
C TYR A 413 -19.51 -25.47 -14.08
N TYR A 414 -19.57 -26.73 -13.61
CA TYR A 414 -20.82 -27.46 -13.48
C TYR A 414 -21.20 -27.56 -12.01
N ASP A 415 -22.32 -26.96 -11.68
CA ASP A 415 -22.86 -27.01 -10.32
C ASP A 415 -23.68 -28.32 -10.15
N GLU A 416 -23.21 -29.19 -9.26
CA GLU A 416 -23.87 -30.45 -8.98
C GLU A 416 -25.21 -30.30 -8.24
N GLU A 417 -25.41 -29.18 -7.54
CA GLU A 417 -26.63 -28.93 -6.75
C GLU A 417 -27.75 -28.38 -7.63
N THR A 418 -27.46 -27.34 -8.43
CA THR A 418 -28.42 -26.71 -9.34
C THR A 418 -28.53 -27.42 -10.68
N LYS A 419 -27.57 -28.29 -11.06
CA LYS A 419 -27.41 -28.93 -12.37
C LYS A 419 -27.17 -27.94 -13.51
N GLU A 420 -26.73 -26.74 -13.21
CA GLU A 420 -26.46 -25.69 -14.18
C GLU A 420 -24.97 -25.61 -14.54
N ARG A 421 -24.71 -25.05 -15.72
CA ARG A 421 -23.36 -24.72 -16.17
C ARG A 421 -23.24 -23.24 -16.32
N TYR A 422 -22.18 -22.66 -15.76
CA TYR A 422 -21.89 -21.22 -15.86
C TYR A 422 -20.39 -20.93 -15.79
N ILE A 423 -20.01 -19.73 -16.19
CA ILE A 423 -18.68 -19.18 -15.93
C ILE A 423 -18.80 -18.36 -14.64
N PRO A 424 -18.03 -18.67 -13.58
CA PRO A 424 -18.09 -17.92 -12.33
C PRO A 424 -17.72 -16.46 -12.49
N HIS A 425 -18.31 -15.62 -11.65
CA HIS A 425 -17.83 -14.27 -11.42
C HIS A 425 -16.70 -14.27 -10.38
N CYS A 426 -15.93 -13.21 -10.32
CA CYS A 426 -14.80 -13.09 -9.42
C CYS A 426 -14.87 -11.82 -8.56
N ILE A 427 -14.54 -11.93 -7.28
CA ILE A 427 -14.23 -10.82 -6.38
C ILE A 427 -12.72 -10.88 -6.11
N GLU A 428 -12.02 -9.78 -6.35
CA GLU A 428 -10.57 -9.66 -6.24
C GLU A 428 -10.19 -8.66 -5.14
N PRO A 429 -9.83 -9.07 -3.94
CA PRO A 429 -9.04 -8.26 -3.03
C PRO A 429 -7.55 -8.36 -3.38
N SER A 430 -6.94 -7.21 -3.70
CA SER A 430 -5.54 -7.09 -4.14
C SER A 430 -4.78 -6.08 -3.29
N LEU A 431 -3.61 -6.46 -2.79
CA LEU A 431 -2.79 -5.66 -1.89
C LEU A 431 -1.30 -5.78 -2.24
N GLY A 432 -0.65 -4.63 -2.42
CA GLY A 432 0.82 -4.56 -2.57
C GLY A 432 1.53 -4.68 -1.21
N VAL A 433 2.40 -5.69 -1.04
CA VAL A 433 3.16 -5.89 0.21
C VAL A 433 4.02 -4.67 0.53
N ASP A 434 4.63 -4.08 -0.48
CA ASP A 434 5.56 -2.94 -0.32
C ASP A 434 4.80 -1.68 0.08
N ARG A 435 3.61 -1.43 -0.49
CA ARG A 435 2.70 -0.35 -0.05
C ARG A 435 2.22 -0.56 1.38
N LEU A 436 1.79 -1.78 1.73
CA LEU A 436 1.40 -2.13 3.10
C LEU A 436 2.56 -1.90 4.08
N MET A 437 3.77 -2.32 3.73
CA MET A 437 4.95 -2.11 4.57
C MET A 437 5.22 -0.62 4.81
N LEU A 438 5.08 0.24 3.79
CA LEU A 438 5.21 1.68 3.95
C LEU A 438 4.11 2.24 4.86
N ALA A 439 2.85 1.85 4.66
CA ALA A 439 1.73 2.26 5.51
C ALA A 439 1.95 1.85 6.98
N VAL A 440 2.45 0.63 7.21
CA VAL A 440 2.80 0.12 8.54
C VAL A 440 3.91 0.95 9.18
N ILE A 441 4.97 1.31 8.45
CA ILE A 441 6.06 2.14 8.98
C ILE A 441 5.55 3.54 9.31
N CYS A 442 4.76 4.17 8.43
CA CYS A 442 4.14 5.48 8.67
C CYS A 442 3.20 5.45 9.88
N SER A 443 2.37 4.42 10.00
CA SER A 443 1.42 4.23 11.08
C SER A 443 2.11 3.95 12.43
N ALA A 444 3.24 3.24 12.40
CA ALA A 444 3.97 2.83 13.60
C ALA A 444 4.93 3.88 14.14
N TYR A 445 5.32 4.87 13.34
CA TYR A 445 6.22 5.93 13.81
C TYR A 445 5.57 6.71 14.95
N ALA A 446 6.29 6.83 16.06
CA ALA A 446 5.80 7.48 17.26
C ALA A 446 6.90 8.26 17.97
N GLU A 447 6.51 9.38 18.58
CA GLU A 447 7.36 10.20 19.45
C GLU A 447 6.67 10.37 20.80
N ASP A 448 7.43 10.22 21.86
CA ASP A 448 6.99 10.50 23.22
C ASP A 448 8.15 11.03 24.08
N GLU A 449 7.89 11.25 25.36
CA GLU A 449 8.88 11.66 26.35
C GLU A 449 8.89 10.66 27.51
N VAL A 450 10.05 10.04 27.75
CA VAL A 450 10.26 9.10 28.83
C VAL A 450 11.40 9.59 29.73
N GLY A 451 11.11 9.86 30.99
CA GLY A 451 12.10 10.34 31.96
C GLY A 451 12.69 11.73 31.63
N GLY A 452 11.93 12.61 30.97
CA GLY A 452 12.36 13.95 30.57
C GLY A 452 13.19 13.98 29.28
N GLU A 453 13.27 12.87 28.55
CA GLU A 453 14.00 12.80 27.28
C GLU A 453 13.07 12.33 26.14
N LYS A 454 13.11 13.00 25.00
CA LYS A 454 12.38 12.61 23.80
C LYS A 454 12.79 11.22 23.31
N ARG A 455 11.81 10.43 22.89
CA ARG A 455 12.00 9.09 22.35
C ARG A 455 11.24 8.97 21.01
N ASN A 456 11.96 8.62 19.95
CA ASN A 456 11.39 8.23 18.67
C ASN A 456 11.43 6.71 18.59
N PHE A 457 10.32 6.08 18.25
CA PHE A 457 10.21 4.62 18.21
C PHE A 457 9.20 4.14 17.16
N LEU A 458 9.23 2.85 16.87
CA LEU A 458 8.27 2.22 15.95
C LEU A 458 7.27 1.38 16.75
N LYS A 459 6.02 1.84 16.80
CA LYS A 459 4.93 1.18 17.52
C LYS A 459 4.31 0.06 16.68
N PHE A 460 5.11 -0.90 16.24
CA PHE A 460 4.59 -2.07 15.52
C PHE A 460 3.68 -2.91 16.41
N ASN A 461 2.58 -3.42 15.83
CA ASN A 461 1.82 -4.49 16.43
C ASN A 461 2.78 -5.66 16.75
N PRO A 462 2.75 -6.26 17.95
CA PRO A 462 3.66 -7.35 18.33
C PRO A 462 3.67 -8.51 17.32
N ARG A 463 2.53 -8.76 16.67
CA ARG A 463 2.37 -9.83 15.67
C ARG A 463 3.26 -9.62 14.45
N ILE A 464 3.42 -8.38 13.98
CA ILE A 464 4.22 -8.05 12.79
C ILE A 464 5.63 -7.53 13.12
N ALA A 465 5.91 -7.17 14.38
CA ALA A 465 7.23 -6.66 14.78
C ALA A 465 8.37 -7.57 14.29
N PRO A 466 9.43 -7.02 13.66
CA PRO A 466 10.55 -7.81 13.12
C PRO A 466 11.25 -8.66 14.18
N ILE A 467 11.40 -8.11 15.37
CA ILE A 467 11.97 -8.78 16.54
C ILE A 467 10.90 -8.75 17.62
N LYS A 468 10.57 -9.91 18.17
CA LYS A 468 9.47 -10.06 19.13
C LYS A 468 9.82 -9.64 20.55
N ALA A 469 11.06 -9.91 20.93
CA ALA A 469 11.57 -9.53 22.25
C ALA A 469 13.09 -9.34 22.23
N VAL A 470 13.61 -8.59 23.21
CA VAL A 470 15.03 -8.50 23.49
C VAL A 470 15.30 -9.04 24.90
N VAL A 471 16.31 -9.90 25.05
CA VAL A 471 16.75 -10.43 26.35
C VAL A 471 18.01 -9.71 26.81
N LEU A 472 17.97 -9.16 28.01
CA LEU A 472 18.94 -8.23 28.57
C LEU A 472 19.46 -8.74 29.91
N PRO A 473 20.69 -9.28 30.01
CA PRO A 473 21.30 -9.44 31.34
C PRO A 473 21.61 -8.06 31.94
N LEU A 474 21.22 -7.78 33.18
CA LEU A 474 21.44 -6.49 33.82
C LEU A 474 22.91 -6.08 33.76
N LEU A 475 23.80 -7.01 34.05
CA LEU A 475 25.26 -6.84 34.00
C LEU A 475 25.95 -7.94 33.17
N LYS A 476 26.69 -7.54 32.15
CA LYS A 476 27.44 -8.44 31.25
C LYS A 476 28.62 -9.18 31.90
N ASN A 477 29.12 -8.67 33.03
CA ASN A 477 30.27 -9.22 33.77
C ASN A 477 29.87 -10.11 34.96
N LYS A 478 28.60 -10.50 35.05
CA LYS A 478 28.07 -11.43 36.07
C LYS A 478 27.65 -12.72 35.35
N PRO A 479 28.47 -13.81 35.43
CA PRO A 479 28.21 -15.05 34.68
C PRO A 479 26.80 -15.62 34.91
N ALA A 480 26.31 -15.63 36.15
CA ALA A 480 25.01 -16.19 36.49
C ALA A 480 23.85 -15.44 35.76
N LEU A 481 23.89 -14.10 35.66
CA LEU A 481 22.91 -13.34 34.91
C LEU A 481 22.98 -13.63 33.39
N VAL A 482 24.19 -13.77 32.87
CA VAL A 482 24.43 -14.07 31.46
C VAL A 482 23.92 -15.46 31.09
N GLU A 483 24.17 -16.46 31.95
CA GLU A 483 23.74 -17.85 31.74
C GLU A 483 22.20 -17.93 31.67
N VAL A 484 21.49 -17.41 32.67
CA VAL A 484 20.02 -17.38 32.67
C VAL A 484 19.45 -16.61 31.45
N ALA A 485 20.05 -15.45 31.11
CA ALA A 485 19.60 -14.68 29.96
C ALA A 485 19.83 -15.42 28.62
N ARG A 486 20.91 -16.20 28.51
CA ARG A 486 21.19 -17.03 27.33
C ARG A 486 20.24 -18.21 27.22
N ASP A 487 20.00 -18.92 28.30
CA ASP A 487 19.03 -20.02 28.35
C ASP A 487 17.62 -19.54 27.92
N LEU A 488 17.17 -18.40 28.46
CA LEU A 488 15.88 -17.83 28.09
C LEU A 488 15.85 -17.40 26.62
N PHE A 489 16.93 -16.78 26.13
CA PHE A 489 17.06 -16.41 24.71
C PHE A 489 16.94 -17.64 23.79
N GLU A 490 17.64 -18.73 24.11
CA GLU A 490 17.60 -19.98 23.34
C GLU A 490 16.22 -20.65 23.40
N LYS A 491 15.56 -20.64 24.55
CA LYS A 491 14.16 -21.13 24.69
C LYS A 491 13.18 -20.35 23.81
N LEU A 492 13.31 -19.04 23.77
CA LEU A 492 12.46 -18.20 22.90
C LEU A 492 12.73 -18.45 21.41
N GLN A 493 14.00 -18.63 21.02
CA GLN A 493 14.35 -19.01 19.64
C GLN A 493 13.80 -20.40 19.27
N ALA A 494 13.89 -21.36 20.18
CA ALA A 494 13.35 -22.72 19.97
C ALA A 494 11.82 -22.71 19.80
N ARG A 495 11.11 -21.71 20.39
CA ARG A 495 9.67 -21.50 20.15
C ARG A 495 9.38 -20.94 18.75
N GLY A 496 10.38 -20.43 18.03
CA GLY A 496 10.25 -19.85 16.70
C GLY A 496 10.15 -18.33 16.69
N TYR A 497 10.36 -17.65 17.81
CA TYR A 497 10.39 -16.20 17.84
C TYR A 497 11.74 -15.64 17.37
N ASN A 498 11.70 -14.62 16.52
CA ASN A 498 12.88 -13.80 16.25
C ASN A 498 13.12 -12.90 17.47
N VAL A 499 14.21 -13.15 18.20
CA VAL A 499 14.56 -12.45 19.44
C VAL A 499 15.99 -11.92 19.37
N MET A 500 16.25 -10.84 20.08
CA MET A 500 17.57 -10.22 20.18
C MET A 500 18.15 -10.44 21.58
N TYR A 501 19.47 -10.59 21.67
CA TYR A 501 20.22 -10.58 22.92
C TYR A 501 21.12 -9.34 22.93
N ASP A 502 21.01 -8.48 23.97
CA ASP A 502 21.85 -7.29 24.09
C ASP A 502 22.42 -7.12 25.51
N ALA A 503 23.74 -7.10 25.60
CA ALA A 503 24.50 -6.89 26.85
C ALA A 503 25.38 -5.63 26.80
N ALA A 504 25.22 -4.77 25.77
CA ALA A 504 26.13 -3.65 25.50
C ALA A 504 25.66 -2.32 26.10
N GLY A 505 26.34 -1.81 27.12
CA GLY A 505 26.06 -0.52 27.74
C GLY A 505 25.02 -0.58 28.88
N ALA A 506 24.56 0.56 29.35
CA ALA A 506 23.55 0.68 30.40
C ALA A 506 22.17 0.19 29.92
N VAL A 507 21.35 -0.38 30.83
CA VAL A 507 20.06 -0.98 30.52
C VAL A 507 19.10 0.03 29.88
N GLY A 508 19.05 1.28 30.33
CA GLY A 508 18.20 2.32 29.74
C GLY A 508 18.52 2.62 28.27
N ARG A 509 19.81 2.62 27.89
CA ARG A 509 20.21 2.78 26.48
C ARG A 509 19.83 1.57 25.62
N ARG A 510 19.82 0.37 26.22
CA ARG A 510 19.37 -0.87 25.54
C ARG A 510 17.89 -0.84 25.28
N TYR A 511 17.07 -0.38 26.24
CA TYR A 511 15.64 -0.16 26.06
C TYR A 511 15.38 0.80 24.88
N ARG A 512 16.07 1.97 24.87
CA ARG A 512 15.91 2.93 23.77
C ARG A 512 16.25 2.37 22.40
N ARG A 513 17.34 1.58 22.29
CA ARG A 513 17.70 0.92 21.02
C ARG A 513 16.65 -0.11 20.59
N ALA A 514 16.06 -0.81 21.54
CA ALA A 514 14.99 -1.77 21.28
C ALA A 514 13.71 -1.06 20.85
N ASP A 515 13.32 0.01 21.55
CA ASP A 515 12.16 0.82 21.22
C ASP A 515 12.25 1.42 19.80
N GLU A 516 13.41 1.99 19.44
CA GLU A 516 13.66 2.63 18.14
C GLU A 516 13.52 1.67 16.93
N VAL A 517 13.83 0.39 17.11
CA VAL A 517 13.63 -0.63 16.05
C VAL A 517 12.32 -1.39 16.18
N GLY A 518 11.45 -0.96 17.12
CA GLY A 518 10.09 -1.47 17.25
C GLY A 518 9.95 -2.79 17.98
N ILE A 519 10.90 -3.18 18.84
CA ILE A 519 10.79 -4.40 19.66
C ILE A 519 9.74 -4.19 20.76
N PRO A 520 8.64 -4.97 20.79
CA PRO A 520 7.54 -4.71 21.72
C PRO A 520 7.87 -5.07 23.19
N PHE A 521 8.74 -6.04 23.44
CA PHE A 521 9.02 -6.53 24.78
C PHE A 521 10.51 -6.56 25.09
N ALA A 522 10.91 -5.97 26.21
CA ALA A 522 12.28 -6.06 26.73
C ALA A 522 12.31 -6.87 28.03
N ILE A 523 13.02 -8.00 28.02
CA ILE A 523 13.08 -8.95 29.12
C ILE A 523 14.42 -8.77 29.83
N THR A 524 14.40 -8.34 31.09
CA THR A 524 15.61 -8.11 31.88
C THR A 524 15.78 -9.21 32.94
N VAL A 525 16.96 -9.82 32.90
CA VAL A 525 17.46 -10.77 33.93
C VAL A 525 18.31 -9.95 34.89
N ASP A 526 17.87 -9.86 36.15
CA ASP A 526 18.48 -9.04 37.20
C ASP A 526 18.90 -9.89 38.42
N PHE A 527 19.33 -9.26 39.51
CA PHE A 527 19.78 -9.95 40.69
C PHE A 527 18.67 -10.74 41.41
N GLU A 528 17.45 -10.18 41.46
CA GLU A 528 16.31 -10.86 42.08
C GLU A 528 15.95 -12.16 41.32
N THR A 529 16.25 -12.20 40.00
CA THR A 529 16.06 -13.41 39.19
C THR A 529 16.90 -14.58 39.70
N ILE A 530 18.14 -14.32 40.18
CA ILE A 530 19.11 -15.38 40.57
C ILE A 530 19.18 -15.60 42.08
N GLU A 531 18.85 -14.59 42.89
CA GLU A 531 18.98 -14.64 44.34
C GLU A 531 17.70 -15.12 45.02
N ASP A 532 16.54 -14.67 44.48
CA ASP A 532 15.23 -14.91 45.07
C ASP A 532 14.33 -15.83 44.23
N ASP A 533 14.81 -16.28 43.07
CA ASP A 533 14.02 -16.98 42.03
C ASP A 533 12.73 -16.23 41.65
N ALA A 534 12.82 -14.89 41.70
CA ALA A 534 11.67 -14.03 41.53
C ALA A 534 11.23 -13.87 40.06
N GLY A 535 11.86 -14.61 39.14
CA GLY A 535 11.58 -14.51 37.69
C GLY A 535 12.28 -13.32 37.03
N VAL A 536 11.77 -12.89 35.90
CA VAL A 536 12.35 -11.81 35.05
C VAL A 536 11.41 -10.60 34.96
N THR A 537 11.98 -9.44 34.70
CA THR A 537 11.20 -8.23 34.41
C THR A 537 10.92 -8.10 32.93
N ILE A 538 9.65 -7.98 32.53
CA ILE A 538 9.25 -7.70 31.15
C ILE A 538 8.76 -6.24 31.09
N ARG A 539 9.40 -5.43 30.23
CA ARG A 539 8.99 -4.06 29.95
C ARG A 539 8.24 -4.03 28.62
N ASP A 540 7.07 -3.45 28.65
CA ASP A 540 6.30 -3.13 27.44
C ASP A 540 6.84 -1.83 26.81
N ARG A 541 7.01 -1.83 25.49
CA ARG A 541 7.53 -0.68 24.70
C ARG A 541 6.59 0.53 24.78
N ASP A 542 5.28 0.28 24.64
CA ASP A 542 4.29 1.33 24.42
C ASP A 542 3.94 2.05 25.73
N SER A 543 3.62 1.28 26.76
CA SER A 543 3.28 1.83 28.08
C SER A 543 4.50 2.14 28.96
N THR A 544 5.67 1.58 28.63
CA THR A 544 6.88 1.56 29.46
C THR A 544 6.71 0.85 30.81
N GLU A 545 5.54 0.29 31.08
CA GLU A 545 5.27 -0.47 32.29
C GLU A 545 6.11 -1.73 32.36
N GLN A 546 6.42 -2.15 33.57
CA GLN A 546 7.21 -3.32 33.84
C GLN A 546 6.42 -4.28 34.75
N ILE A 547 6.40 -5.53 34.35
CA ILE A 547 5.84 -6.62 35.16
C ILE A 547 6.93 -7.62 35.46
N ARG A 548 6.81 -8.31 36.57
CA ARG A 548 7.70 -9.43 36.93
C ARG A 548 6.95 -10.75 36.78
N LEU A 549 7.55 -11.70 36.10
CA LEU A 549 6.99 -13.03 35.83
C LEU A 549 8.02 -14.14 36.09
N PRO A 550 7.60 -15.30 36.57
CA PRO A 550 8.43 -16.49 36.56
C PRO A 550 8.95 -16.80 35.16
N ILE A 551 10.17 -17.34 35.03
CA ILE A 551 10.80 -17.62 33.73
C ILE A 551 9.92 -18.54 32.87
N ASP A 552 9.27 -19.53 33.48
CA ASP A 552 8.42 -20.48 32.78
C ASP A 552 7.13 -19.84 32.22
N ASP A 553 6.69 -18.71 32.77
CA ASP A 553 5.50 -17.98 32.32
C ASP A 553 5.80 -16.97 31.17
N VAL A 554 7.07 -16.73 30.87
CA VAL A 554 7.48 -15.76 29.81
C VAL A 554 6.94 -16.17 28.44
N ILE A 555 7.13 -17.42 28.05
CA ILE A 555 6.66 -17.90 26.74
C ILE A 555 5.13 -17.86 26.64
N PRO A 556 4.35 -18.38 27.61
CA PRO A 556 2.89 -18.21 27.63
C PRO A 556 2.44 -16.75 27.54
N TYR A 557 3.08 -15.85 28.28
CA TYR A 557 2.76 -14.42 28.24
C TYR A 557 3.00 -13.82 26.84
N LEU A 558 4.18 -14.08 26.25
CA LEU A 558 4.51 -13.58 24.92
C LEU A 558 3.59 -14.18 23.85
N SER A 559 3.26 -15.47 23.90
CA SER A 559 2.33 -16.10 22.97
C SER A 559 0.95 -15.42 23.02
N LYS A 560 0.43 -15.13 24.20
CA LYS A 560 -0.82 -14.40 24.34
C LYS A 560 -0.76 -12.98 23.74
N LYS A 561 0.36 -12.30 23.92
CA LYS A 561 0.53 -10.91 23.43
C LYS A 561 0.86 -10.82 21.94
N ILE A 562 1.54 -11.81 21.38
CA ILE A 562 2.00 -11.83 19.97
C ILE A 562 0.96 -12.55 19.11
N ASP A 563 0.54 -13.74 19.53
CA ASP A 563 -0.30 -14.62 18.72
C ASP A 563 -1.81 -14.39 18.99
N GLY A 564 -2.13 -13.82 20.15
CA GLY A 564 -3.53 -13.56 20.58
C GLY A 564 -4.24 -14.78 21.18
N TYR A 565 -3.47 -15.78 21.64
CA TYR A 565 -3.96 -17.03 22.26
C TYR A 565 -3.66 -17.10 23.76
#